data_c40a4c1d1ac314d5445ed6724872189b
#
_entry.id   c40a4c1d1ac314d5445ed6724872189b
#
_cell.length_a   1.000
_cell.length_b   1.000
_cell.length_c   1.000
_cell.angle_alpha   90.00
_cell.angle_beta   90.00
_cell.angle_gamma   90.00
#
_symmetry.space_group_name_H-M   'P 1'
#
loop_
_entity.id
_entity.type
_entity.pdbx_description
1 polymer ?
#
loop_
_entity_poly.entity_id
_entity_poly.type
_entity_poly.pdbx_seq_one_letter_code
_entity_poly.pdbx_strand_id
1 'polypeptide(L)'
;MSLEKAEKFLEDKGYGDRIILMDAPTSTVAMAAEALGVEPGMIAKTMAFIQDDKIVLILTEDIARVDNRKYRDRFHVKAKMVPFDSVEELVGHAPGGVCPFGINLGIDVYLDESLKRYERVFPAAGNDHSAVNLTISELEDASGAAGWVDVCKEPEK
;
A
#
# COMPACT_ATOMS: atom_id res chain seq x y z
N MET A 1 -6.91 -17.19 0.10
CA MET A 1 -7.62 -15.91 0.10
C MET A 1 -6.67 -14.80 0.53
N SER A 2 -6.78 -13.66 -0.08
CA SER A 2 -5.82 -12.56 0.15
C SER A 2 -5.83 -12.04 1.59
N LEU A 3 -7.01 -11.89 2.19
CA LEU A 3 -7.10 -11.46 3.58
C LEU A 3 -6.36 -12.42 4.51
N GLU A 4 -6.52 -13.70 4.29
CA GLU A 4 -5.87 -14.72 5.12
C GLU A 4 -4.36 -14.66 5.04
N LYS A 5 -3.82 -14.40 3.84
CA LYS A 5 -2.37 -14.24 3.64
C LYS A 5 -1.84 -13.03 4.40
N ALA A 6 -2.53 -11.90 4.28
CA ALA A 6 -2.13 -10.68 4.97
C ALA A 6 -2.25 -10.85 6.48
N GLU A 7 -3.34 -11.45 6.94
CA GLU A 7 -3.60 -11.69 8.35
C GLU A 7 -2.49 -12.55 8.97
N LYS A 8 -2.17 -13.67 8.32
CA LYS A 8 -1.11 -14.56 8.82
C LYS A 8 0.24 -13.86 8.86
N PHE A 9 0.56 -13.10 7.81
CA PHE A 9 1.81 -12.35 7.75
C PHE A 9 1.91 -11.36 8.90
N LEU A 10 0.83 -10.62 9.17
CA LEU A 10 0.80 -9.63 10.23
C LEU A 10 0.83 -10.28 11.62
N GLU A 11 0.14 -11.40 11.80
CA GLU A 11 0.18 -12.14 13.05
C GLU A 11 1.59 -12.62 13.36
N ASP A 12 2.29 -13.15 12.36
CA ASP A 12 3.66 -13.63 12.52
C ASP A 12 4.61 -12.49 12.91
N LYS A 13 4.29 -11.25 12.54
CA LYS A 13 5.07 -10.07 12.90
C LYS A 13 4.60 -9.39 14.19
N GLY A 14 3.52 -9.86 14.79
CA GLY A 14 2.99 -9.30 16.03
C GLY A 14 1.98 -8.18 15.84
N TYR A 15 1.42 -8.01 14.63
CA TYR A 15 0.48 -6.95 14.32
C TYR A 15 -0.93 -7.45 13.96
N GLY A 16 -1.23 -8.71 14.24
CA GLY A 16 -2.53 -9.28 13.90
C GLY A 16 -3.70 -8.56 14.55
N ASP A 17 -3.51 -7.99 15.73
CA ASP A 17 -4.53 -7.26 16.45
C ASP A 17 -4.80 -5.85 15.90
N ARG A 18 -4.02 -5.41 14.92
CA ARG A 18 -4.20 -4.10 14.28
C ARG A 18 -5.13 -4.14 13.08
N ILE A 19 -5.58 -5.31 12.66
CA ILE A 19 -6.48 -5.47 11.52
C ILE A 19 -7.88 -5.03 11.89
N ILE A 20 -8.47 -4.18 11.05
CA ILE A 20 -9.83 -3.69 11.21
C ILE A 20 -10.66 -4.23 10.05
N LEU A 21 -11.75 -4.92 10.35
CA LEU A 21 -12.68 -5.39 9.31
C LEU A 21 -13.87 -4.43 9.26
N MET A 22 -14.23 -4.02 8.06
CA MET A 22 -15.36 -3.12 7.84
C MET A 22 -16.59 -3.92 7.41
N ASP A 23 -17.79 -3.40 7.72
CA ASP A 23 -19.03 -4.14 7.49
C ASP A 23 -19.37 -4.32 6.01
N ALA A 24 -18.84 -3.47 5.16
CA ALA A 24 -19.12 -3.50 3.73
C ALA A 24 -17.88 -3.16 2.92
N PRO A 25 -17.81 -3.59 1.65
CA PRO A 25 -16.68 -3.21 0.80
C PRO A 25 -16.58 -1.70 0.67
N THR A 26 -15.34 -1.21 0.67
CA THR A 26 -15.04 0.21 0.48
C THR A 26 -14.34 0.36 -0.87
N SER A 27 -15.12 0.58 -1.92
CA SER A 27 -14.59 0.65 -3.28
C SER A 27 -13.87 1.96 -3.59
N THR A 28 -14.03 2.96 -2.73
CA THR A 28 -13.33 4.23 -2.87
C THR A 28 -12.63 4.59 -1.58
N VAL A 29 -11.62 5.45 -1.68
CA VAL A 29 -10.90 5.96 -0.51
C VAL A 29 -11.81 6.76 0.39
N ALA A 30 -12.70 7.56 -0.18
CA ALA A 30 -13.64 8.33 0.61
C ALA A 30 -14.50 7.42 1.47
N MET A 31 -14.97 6.31 0.90
CA MET A 31 -15.77 5.33 1.65
C MET A 31 -14.94 4.66 2.76
N ALA A 32 -13.69 4.30 2.47
CA ALA A 32 -12.82 3.69 3.46
C ALA A 32 -12.52 4.67 4.59
N ALA A 33 -12.21 5.92 4.28
CA ALA A 33 -11.92 6.93 5.29
C ALA A 33 -13.12 7.19 6.17
N GLU A 34 -14.33 7.28 5.60
CA GLU A 34 -15.55 7.48 6.35
C GLU A 34 -15.83 6.31 7.30
N ALA A 35 -15.68 5.08 6.78
CA ALA A 35 -15.90 3.88 7.59
C ALA A 35 -14.94 3.80 8.76
N LEU A 36 -13.70 4.28 8.59
CA LEU A 36 -12.68 4.26 9.63
C LEU A 36 -12.70 5.51 10.51
N GLY A 37 -13.40 6.55 10.09
CA GLY A 37 -13.43 7.82 10.84
C GLY A 37 -12.13 8.58 10.74
N VAL A 38 -11.43 8.51 9.63
CA VAL A 38 -10.12 9.15 9.43
C VAL A 38 -10.12 10.00 8.16
N GLU A 39 -9.06 10.80 7.99
CA GLU A 39 -8.91 11.59 6.78
C GLU A 39 -8.52 10.70 5.59
N PRO A 40 -8.99 11.02 4.36
CA PRO A 40 -8.64 10.21 3.18
C PRO A 40 -7.14 10.00 2.98
N GLY A 41 -6.32 11.02 3.26
CA GLY A 41 -4.87 10.89 3.12
C GLY A 41 -4.24 9.89 4.06
N MET A 42 -4.92 9.54 5.17
CA MET A 42 -4.41 8.52 6.09
C MET A 42 -4.56 7.10 5.54
N ILE A 43 -5.35 6.92 4.49
CA ILE A 43 -5.43 5.63 3.80
C ILE A 43 -4.15 5.50 2.98
N ALA A 44 -3.36 4.48 3.29
CA ALA A 44 -2.13 4.20 2.56
C ALA A 44 -2.45 3.30 1.38
N LYS A 45 -2.41 3.84 0.18
CA LYS A 45 -2.63 3.01 -1.00
C LYS A 45 -1.32 2.35 -1.42
N THR A 46 -1.43 1.13 -1.91
CA THR A 46 -0.29 0.37 -2.40
C THR A 46 -0.41 0.27 -3.91
N MET A 47 0.59 0.79 -4.61
CA MET A 47 0.62 0.74 -6.07
C MET A 47 1.68 -0.25 -6.52
N ALA A 48 1.35 -1.06 -7.53
CA ALA A 48 2.26 -2.06 -8.08
C ALA A 48 2.82 -1.57 -9.40
N PHE A 49 4.14 -1.56 -9.50
CA PHE A 49 4.85 -1.16 -10.72
C PHE A 49 5.70 -2.31 -11.23
N ILE A 50 5.88 -2.35 -12.54
CA ILE A 50 6.77 -3.34 -13.17
C ILE A 50 8.02 -2.62 -13.67
N GLN A 51 9.19 -3.16 -13.33
CA GLN A 51 10.49 -2.63 -13.74
C GLN A 51 11.23 -3.77 -14.41
N ASP A 52 11.26 -3.76 -15.73
CA ASP A 52 11.76 -4.90 -16.53
C ASP A 52 10.96 -6.15 -16.18
N ASP A 53 11.54 -7.13 -15.51
CA ASP A 53 10.84 -8.35 -15.08
C ASP A 53 10.58 -8.39 -13.57
N LYS A 54 10.77 -7.27 -12.88
CA LYS A 54 10.65 -7.19 -11.45
C LYS A 54 9.43 -6.38 -11.04
N ILE A 55 8.76 -6.80 -9.96
CA ILE A 55 7.62 -6.07 -9.41
C ILE A 55 8.07 -5.27 -8.19
N VAL A 56 7.58 -4.03 -8.10
CA VAL A 56 7.88 -3.12 -7.00
C VAL A 56 6.56 -2.58 -6.47
N LEU A 57 6.39 -2.59 -5.15
CA LEU A 57 5.23 -1.97 -4.51
C LEU A 57 5.67 -0.66 -3.87
N ILE A 58 4.86 0.39 -4.05
CA ILE A 58 5.09 1.69 -3.43
C ILE A 58 3.83 2.10 -2.68
N LEU A 59 3.97 2.35 -1.39
CA LEU A 59 2.86 2.85 -0.57
C LEU A 59 2.95 4.36 -0.48
N THR A 60 1.82 5.03 -0.74
CA THR A 60 1.72 6.49 -0.65
C THR A 60 0.47 6.87 0.12
N GLU A 61 0.40 8.13 0.58
CA GLU A 61 -0.87 8.62 1.07
C GLU A 61 -1.84 8.61 -0.11
N ASP A 62 -3.10 8.36 0.16
CA ASP A 62 -4.03 8.10 -0.94
C ASP A 62 -4.28 9.29 -1.86
N ILE A 63 -4.23 10.51 -1.33
CA ILE A 63 -4.45 11.70 -2.14
C ILE A 63 -3.22 12.12 -2.95
N ALA A 64 -2.08 11.49 -2.73
CA ALA A 64 -0.87 11.78 -3.49
C ALA A 64 -0.89 11.06 -4.84
N ARG A 65 -0.21 11.65 -5.81
CA ARG A 65 -0.07 11.07 -7.14
C ARG A 65 1.40 10.91 -7.47
N VAL A 66 1.74 9.81 -8.13
CA VAL A 66 3.11 9.58 -8.57
C VAL A 66 3.49 10.60 -9.64
N ASP A 67 4.66 11.21 -9.45
CA ASP A 67 5.26 12.09 -10.43
C ASP A 67 6.20 11.25 -11.29
N ASN A 68 5.92 11.17 -12.58
CA ASN A 68 6.69 10.30 -13.48
C ASN A 68 8.17 10.69 -13.55
N ARG A 69 8.48 11.97 -13.43
CA ARG A 69 9.86 12.44 -13.45
C ARG A 69 10.59 12.02 -12.18
N LYS A 70 9.97 12.19 -11.01
CA LYS A 70 10.56 11.76 -9.74
C LYS A 70 10.79 10.26 -9.72
N TYR A 71 9.81 9.50 -10.21
CA TYR A 71 9.92 8.05 -10.29
C TYR A 71 11.12 7.65 -11.14
N ARG A 72 11.24 8.24 -12.35
CA ARG A 72 12.35 7.93 -13.24
C ARG A 72 13.69 8.35 -12.66
N ASP A 73 13.73 9.50 -11.98
CA ASP A 73 14.97 9.96 -11.34
C ASP A 73 15.41 9.00 -10.24
N ARG A 74 14.45 8.39 -9.53
CA ARG A 74 14.77 7.46 -8.44
C ARG A 74 15.11 6.05 -8.93
N PHE A 75 14.35 5.53 -9.88
CA PHE A 75 14.46 4.14 -10.31
C PHE A 75 15.13 3.97 -11.67
N HIS A 76 15.37 5.06 -12.40
CA HIS A 76 16.05 5.05 -13.71
C HIS A 76 15.27 4.33 -14.82
N VAL A 77 13.98 4.10 -14.61
CA VAL A 77 13.05 3.55 -15.61
C VAL A 77 11.74 4.33 -15.51
N LYS A 78 10.94 4.25 -16.56
CA LYS A 78 9.63 4.89 -16.57
C LYS A 78 8.68 4.18 -15.61
N ALA A 79 7.81 4.95 -14.98
CA ALA A 79 6.75 4.40 -14.15
C ALA A 79 5.78 3.63 -15.04
N LYS A 80 5.61 2.35 -14.77
CA LYS A 80 4.68 1.50 -15.50
C LYS A 80 3.94 0.61 -14.50
N MET A 81 2.64 0.83 -14.37
CA MET A 81 1.85 0.04 -13.43
C MET A 81 1.62 -1.37 -13.95
N VAL A 82 1.56 -2.32 -13.03
CA VAL A 82 1.16 -3.68 -13.35
C VAL A 82 -0.27 -3.64 -13.88
N PRO A 83 -0.55 -4.29 -15.03
CA PRO A 83 -1.92 -4.32 -15.56
C PRO A 83 -2.91 -4.88 -14.54
N PHE A 84 -4.09 -4.28 -14.48
CA PHE A 84 -5.14 -4.66 -13.53
C PHE A 84 -5.39 -6.18 -13.51
N ASP A 85 -5.43 -6.80 -14.69
CA ASP A 85 -5.72 -8.23 -14.82
C ASP A 85 -4.57 -9.12 -14.36
N SER A 86 -3.38 -8.56 -14.18
CA SER A 86 -2.19 -9.32 -13.78
C SER A 86 -1.81 -9.11 -12.31
N VAL A 87 -2.46 -8.17 -11.62
CA VAL A 87 -2.09 -7.80 -10.26
C VAL A 87 -2.15 -8.98 -9.29
N GLU A 88 -3.25 -9.73 -9.32
CA GLU A 88 -3.41 -10.83 -8.37
C GLU A 88 -2.34 -11.91 -8.56
N GLU A 89 -2.07 -12.26 -9.80
CA GLU A 89 -1.05 -13.27 -10.11
C GLU A 89 0.36 -12.82 -9.74
N LEU A 90 0.70 -11.57 -10.08
CA LEU A 90 2.06 -11.07 -9.91
C LEU A 90 2.36 -10.61 -8.48
N VAL A 91 1.38 -10.08 -7.78
CA VAL A 91 1.57 -9.54 -6.42
C VAL A 91 1.12 -10.52 -5.34
N GLY A 92 0.01 -11.20 -5.56
CA GLY A 92 -0.56 -12.12 -4.58
C GLY A 92 -1.84 -11.61 -3.92
N HIS A 93 -2.31 -10.43 -4.31
CA HIS A 93 -3.56 -9.86 -3.83
C HIS A 93 -4.35 -9.30 -5.02
N ALA A 94 -5.68 -9.45 -4.97
CA ALA A 94 -6.54 -8.91 -6.00
C ALA A 94 -6.57 -7.38 -5.95
N PRO A 95 -6.87 -6.71 -7.09
CA PRO A 95 -7.08 -5.27 -7.07
C PRO A 95 -8.13 -4.88 -6.02
N GLY A 96 -7.94 -3.78 -5.34
CA GLY A 96 -8.78 -3.36 -4.22
C GLY A 96 -8.28 -3.83 -2.88
N GLY A 97 -7.46 -4.89 -2.85
CA GLY A 97 -6.89 -5.41 -1.61
C GLY A 97 -5.37 -5.44 -1.61
N VAL A 98 -4.72 -4.84 -2.61
CA VAL A 98 -3.26 -4.86 -2.70
C VAL A 98 -2.66 -4.17 -1.48
N CYS A 99 -1.73 -4.86 -0.83
CA CYS A 99 -1.05 -4.39 0.37
C CYS A 99 0.34 -5.05 0.41
N PRO A 100 1.24 -4.59 1.30
CA PRO A 100 2.59 -5.18 1.36
C PRO A 100 2.66 -6.45 2.21
N PHE A 101 1.54 -6.95 2.71
CA PHE A 101 1.51 -8.07 3.66
C PHE A 101 1.16 -9.38 2.96
N GLY A 102 2.02 -10.37 3.08
CA GLY A 102 1.78 -11.69 2.49
C GLY A 102 1.86 -11.71 0.97
N ILE A 103 2.77 -10.94 0.39
CA ILE A 103 2.96 -10.83 -1.06
C ILE A 103 3.87 -11.94 -1.59
N ASN A 104 3.88 -12.09 -2.92
CA ASN A 104 4.75 -13.06 -3.56
C ASN A 104 6.22 -12.72 -3.31
N LEU A 105 7.09 -13.74 -3.40
CA LEU A 105 8.52 -13.55 -3.19
C LEU A 105 9.15 -12.72 -4.31
N GLY A 106 10.22 -12.03 -3.98
CA GLY A 106 10.98 -11.25 -4.96
C GLY A 106 10.46 -9.86 -5.23
N ILE A 107 9.45 -9.41 -4.49
CA ILE A 107 8.89 -8.06 -4.62
C ILE A 107 9.54 -7.13 -3.61
N ASP A 108 10.07 -6.01 -4.07
CA ASP A 108 10.58 -4.97 -3.17
C ASP A 108 9.45 -4.01 -2.81
N VAL A 109 9.40 -3.61 -1.55
CA VAL A 109 8.41 -2.66 -1.05
C VAL A 109 9.11 -1.36 -0.69
N TYR A 110 8.56 -0.24 -1.13
CA TYR A 110 9.05 1.09 -0.76
C TYR A 110 7.93 1.91 -0.15
N LEU A 111 8.29 2.80 0.77
CA LEU A 111 7.35 3.72 1.39
C LEU A 111 7.67 5.12 0.89
N ASP A 112 6.64 5.85 0.45
CA ASP A 112 6.83 7.20 -0.06
C ASP A 112 6.81 8.22 1.09
N GLU A 113 7.58 9.28 0.94
CA GLU A 113 7.67 10.35 1.94
C GLU A 113 6.33 11.01 2.25
N SER A 114 5.35 10.92 1.33
CA SER A 114 4.01 11.47 1.56
C SER A 114 3.33 10.87 2.80
N LEU A 115 3.68 9.64 3.16
CA LEU A 115 3.10 8.97 4.33
C LEU A 115 3.51 9.66 5.65
N LYS A 116 4.64 10.33 5.66
CA LYS A 116 5.19 10.94 6.88
C LYS A 116 4.39 12.16 7.38
N ARG A 117 3.37 12.57 6.64
CA ARG A 117 2.48 13.65 7.06
C ARG A 117 1.54 13.24 8.19
N TYR A 118 1.42 11.94 8.44
CA TYR A 118 0.49 11.38 9.39
C TYR A 118 1.22 10.55 10.43
N GLU A 119 0.69 10.52 11.65
CA GLU A 119 1.23 9.66 12.70
C GLU A 119 0.84 8.20 12.48
N ARG A 120 -0.36 8.01 11.91
CA ARG A 120 -0.89 6.68 11.63
C ARG A 120 -1.46 6.63 10.23
N VAL A 121 -1.35 5.47 9.61
CA VAL A 121 -1.90 5.22 8.28
C VAL A 121 -2.61 3.88 8.28
N PHE A 122 -3.47 3.69 7.28
CA PHE A 122 -4.36 2.53 7.21
C PHE A 122 -4.26 1.86 5.85
N PRO A 123 -3.24 1.02 5.62
CA PRO A 123 -3.20 0.22 4.39
C PRO A 123 -4.25 -0.90 4.43
N ALA A 124 -4.61 -1.41 3.26
CA ALA A 124 -5.51 -2.55 3.15
C ALA A 124 -4.86 -3.81 3.76
N ALA A 125 -5.66 -4.80 4.03
CA ALA A 125 -5.21 -6.09 4.56
C ALA A 125 -5.60 -7.26 3.64
N GLY A 126 -5.52 -7.04 2.33
CA GLY A 126 -5.74 -8.11 1.36
C GLY A 126 -7.10 -8.14 0.70
N ASN A 127 -8.03 -7.27 1.10
CA ASN A 127 -9.33 -7.13 0.44
C ASN A 127 -9.84 -5.70 0.57
N ASP A 128 -11.02 -5.43 0.01
CA ASP A 128 -11.57 -4.08 -0.07
C ASP A 128 -12.43 -3.67 1.14
N HIS A 129 -12.45 -4.47 2.19
CA HIS A 129 -13.20 -4.14 3.41
C HIS A 129 -12.35 -4.38 4.68
N SER A 130 -11.05 -4.18 4.57
CA SER A 130 -10.14 -4.34 5.69
C SER A 130 -9.09 -3.25 5.66
N ALA A 131 -8.53 -2.96 6.82
CA ALA A 131 -7.43 -2.01 6.95
C ALA A 131 -6.56 -2.41 8.14
N VAL A 132 -5.35 -1.89 8.18
CA VAL A 132 -4.43 -2.16 9.28
C VAL A 132 -4.02 -0.83 9.89
N ASN A 133 -4.25 -0.66 11.19
CA ASN A 133 -3.92 0.57 11.90
C ASN A 133 -2.46 0.51 12.35
N LEU A 134 -1.59 1.26 11.69
CA LEU A 134 -0.15 1.24 11.98
C LEU A 134 0.40 2.66 12.10
N THR A 135 1.34 2.87 13.02
CA THR A 135 2.17 4.06 13.00
C THR A 135 3.15 3.93 11.83
N ILE A 136 3.81 5.03 11.48
CA ILE A 136 4.79 4.99 10.38
C ILE A 136 5.93 4.01 10.69
N SER A 137 6.44 3.99 11.92
CA SER A 137 7.48 3.04 12.33
C SER A 137 7.00 1.58 12.24
N GLU A 138 5.75 1.36 12.65
CA GLU A 138 5.16 0.02 12.59
C GLU A 138 4.94 -0.43 11.16
N LEU A 139 4.55 0.49 10.28
CA LEU A 139 4.40 0.18 8.86
C LEU A 139 5.74 -0.21 8.24
N GLU A 140 6.79 0.52 8.55
CA GLU A 140 8.13 0.20 8.05
C GLU A 140 8.54 -1.21 8.48
N ASP A 141 8.33 -1.55 9.74
CA ASP A 141 8.65 -2.87 10.25
C ASP A 141 7.75 -3.96 9.65
N ALA A 142 6.44 -3.73 9.67
CA ALA A 142 5.47 -4.75 9.23
C ALA A 142 5.56 -5.01 7.73
N SER A 143 5.83 -3.99 6.92
CA SER A 143 5.89 -4.14 5.47
C SER A 143 7.20 -4.76 4.99
N GLY A 144 8.25 -4.74 5.81
CA GLY A 144 9.57 -5.17 5.38
C GLY A 144 10.13 -4.28 4.28
N ALA A 145 9.82 -2.98 4.33
CA ALA A 145 10.18 -2.04 3.27
C ALA A 145 11.69 -2.00 3.03
N ALA A 146 12.06 -1.95 1.76
CA ALA A 146 13.46 -1.83 1.35
C ALA A 146 14.01 -0.43 1.59
N GLY A 147 13.13 0.57 1.65
CA GLY A 147 13.55 1.94 1.90
C GLY A 147 12.44 2.95 1.67
N TRP A 148 12.79 4.21 1.77
CA TRP A 148 11.90 5.34 1.53
C TRP A 148 12.20 5.98 0.19
N VAL A 149 11.16 6.49 -0.48
CA VAL A 149 11.30 7.17 -1.76
C VAL A 149 10.47 8.45 -1.75
N ASP A 150 10.82 9.37 -2.63
CA ASP A 150 10.05 10.60 -2.85
C ASP A 150 9.68 10.63 -4.33
N VAL A 151 8.56 9.99 -4.67
CA VAL A 151 8.14 9.85 -6.06
C VAL A 151 6.76 10.47 -6.33
N CYS A 152 6.19 11.16 -5.36
CA CYS A 152 4.87 11.77 -5.50
C CYS A 152 4.95 13.27 -5.69
N LYS A 153 3.94 13.81 -6.40
CA LYS A 153 3.76 15.26 -6.51
C LYS A 153 3.24 15.81 -5.20
N GLU A 154 3.58 17.07 -4.92
CA GLU A 154 2.97 17.76 -3.80
C GLU A 154 1.46 17.86 -4.02
N PRO A 155 0.64 17.62 -3.01
CA PRO A 155 -0.81 17.79 -3.15
C PRO A 155 -1.13 19.26 -3.43
N GLU A 156 -2.11 19.50 -4.29
CA GLU A 156 -2.59 20.84 -4.52
C GLU A 156 -3.31 21.35 -3.27
N LYS A 157 -3.03 22.57 -2.93
CA LYS A 157 -3.66 23.22 -1.78
C LYS A 157 -5.02 23.81 -2.15
#